data_83bee84161b4e8b7072218029420730c
#
_entry.id   83bee84161b4e8b7072218029420730c
#
_cell.length_a   1.000
_cell.length_b   1.000
_cell.length_c   1.000
_cell.angle_alpha   90.00
_cell.angle_beta   90.00
_cell.angle_gamma   90.00
#
_symmetry.space_group_name_H-M   'P 1'
#
loop_
_entity.id
_entity.type
_entity.pdbx_description
1 polymer ?
#
loop_
_entity_poly.entity_id
_entity_poly.type
_entity_poly.pdbx_seq_one_letter_code
_entity_poly.pdbx_strand_id
1 'polypeptide(L)'
;MKRSKHDPLEIPSYQLVDAARYLHVPYQTLHSWTTGASPSKAVIKIASLKPPTLSFMDLVECWVLAGLRHRERISMPKVRSAVDTLRLKYNSRHPLAEKEFETDGIDLFIREAMVLVNVSRSAQFVIRDVVEAHLRRIERDDTGLACRLFPFTTSAQSKSKVDAPKIIVIDPLISFGRPVLRGTAICTSVLASRHRGGDSIPSLAREYGRKQIEIKQAIEWERAAA
;
A
#
# COMPACT_ATOMS: atom_id res chain seq x y z
N MET A 1 6.20 12.75 -18.69
CA MET A 1 5.42 14.02 -18.53
C MET A 1 5.65 14.52 -17.10
N LYS A 2 6.16 15.74 -16.87
CA LYS A 2 6.32 16.29 -15.51
C LYS A 2 4.92 16.56 -14.95
N ARG A 3 4.53 15.85 -13.89
CA ARG A 3 3.26 16.07 -13.17
C ARG A 3 3.26 17.49 -12.58
N SER A 4 2.08 18.12 -12.58
CA SER A 4 1.86 19.43 -11.94
C SER A 4 2.05 19.27 -10.42
N LYS A 5 2.58 20.31 -9.76
CA LYS A 5 2.64 20.41 -8.29
C LYS A 5 1.24 20.34 -7.61
N HIS A 6 0.17 20.37 -8.38
CA HIS A 6 -1.23 20.35 -7.92
C HIS A 6 -1.94 19.04 -8.28
N ASP A 7 -1.20 17.97 -8.68
CA ASP A 7 -1.80 16.66 -8.89
C ASP A 7 -2.24 16.09 -7.53
N PRO A 8 -3.55 15.80 -7.33
CA PRO A 8 -4.04 15.25 -6.06
C PRO A 8 -3.30 13.99 -5.59
N LEU A 9 -2.75 13.22 -6.54
CA LEU A 9 -1.97 12.01 -6.26
C LEU A 9 -0.59 12.30 -5.65
N GLU A 10 -0.05 13.50 -5.87
CA GLU A 10 1.27 13.93 -5.39
C GLU A 10 1.20 14.86 -4.16
N ILE A 11 -0.02 15.26 -3.75
CA ILE A 11 -0.19 16.13 -2.57
C ILE A 11 0.14 15.33 -1.30
N PRO A 12 1.02 15.86 -0.39
CA PRO A 12 1.29 15.24 0.89
C PRO A 12 0.02 15.21 1.75
N SER A 13 -0.55 14.04 1.98
CA SER A 13 -1.85 13.89 2.65
C SER A 13 -1.85 12.84 3.76
N TYR A 14 -0.87 11.92 3.78
CA TYR A 14 -0.83 10.80 4.70
C TYR A 14 0.32 10.95 5.69
N GLN A 15 0.01 11.19 6.97
CA GLN A 15 1.01 11.14 8.02
C GLN A 15 1.57 9.72 8.16
N LEU A 16 2.85 9.58 8.56
CA LEU A 16 3.48 8.25 8.67
C LEU A 16 2.74 7.31 9.62
N VAL A 17 2.14 7.84 10.69
CA VAL A 17 1.36 7.03 11.65
C VAL A 17 0.14 6.42 10.98
N ASP A 18 -0.61 7.23 10.20
CA ASP A 18 -1.80 6.75 9.49
C ASP A 18 -1.41 5.80 8.36
N ALA A 19 -0.38 6.15 7.58
CA ALA A 19 0.12 5.29 6.51
C ALA A 19 0.60 3.93 7.04
N ALA A 20 1.33 3.88 8.15
CA ALA A 20 1.79 2.66 8.80
C ALA A 20 0.60 1.77 9.17
N ARG A 21 -0.45 2.38 9.73
CA ARG A 21 -1.70 1.72 10.08
C ARG A 21 -2.41 1.17 8.84
N TYR A 22 -2.58 1.98 7.79
CA TYR A 22 -3.27 1.56 6.56
C TYR A 22 -2.54 0.43 5.82
N LEU A 23 -1.22 0.42 5.89
CA LEU A 23 -0.37 -0.58 5.24
C LEU A 23 -0.11 -1.82 6.10
N HIS A 24 -0.54 -1.84 7.37
CA HIS A 24 -0.21 -2.85 8.38
C HIS A 24 1.30 -3.09 8.49
N VAL A 25 2.08 -1.98 8.47
CA VAL A 25 3.53 -1.99 8.60
C VAL A 25 3.91 -1.28 9.89
N PRO A 26 4.85 -1.80 10.70
CA PRO A 26 5.30 -1.10 11.90
C PRO A 26 5.81 0.30 11.55
N TYR A 27 5.45 1.30 12.36
CA TYR A 27 5.83 2.70 12.16
C TYR A 27 7.35 2.88 11.93
N GLN A 28 8.17 2.25 12.76
CA GLN A 28 9.64 2.35 12.63
C GLN A 28 10.14 1.80 11.29
N THR A 29 9.48 0.75 10.77
CA THR A 29 9.80 0.18 9.47
C THR A 29 9.47 1.18 8.37
N LEU A 30 8.24 1.73 8.36
CA LEU A 30 7.82 2.73 7.38
C LEU A 30 8.70 3.99 7.46
N HIS A 31 8.98 4.47 8.67
CA HIS A 31 9.87 5.60 8.92
C HIS A 31 11.26 5.35 8.29
N SER A 32 11.86 4.17 8.51
CA SER A 32 13.17 3.85 7.93
C SER A 32 13.18 3.78 6.41
N TRP A 33 12.06 3.38 5.80
CA TRP A 33 11.92 3.34 4.33
C TRP A 33 11.84 4.72 3.70
N THR A 34 11.25 5.68 4.40
CA THR A 34 10.87 6.99 3.87
C THR A 34 11.81 8.12 4.27
N THR A 35 12.41 8.05 5.44
CA THR A 35 13.36 9.07 5.93
C THR A 35 14.81 8.58 5.94
N GLY A 36 15.00 7.26 5.81
CA GLY A 36 16.28 6.62 5.97
C GLY A 36 16.60 6.31 7.44
N ALA A 37 17.62 5.50 7.65
CA ALA A 37 18.22 5.25 8.96
C ALA A 37 19.73 5.38 8.80
N SER A 38 20.37 6.20 9.64
CA SER A 38 21.83 6.40 9.55
C SER A 38 22.58 5.06 9.60
N PRO A 39 23.53 4.80 8.67
CA PRO A 39 24.00 5.63 7.55
C PRO A 39 23.21 5.44 6.24
N SER A 40 22.07 4.76 6.25
CA SER A 40 21.34 4.35 5.05
C SER A 40 20.37 5.43 4.57
N LYS A 41 20.33 5.68 3.24
CA LYS A 41 19.36 6.58 2.60
C LYS A 41 17.95 5.99 2.56
N ALA A 42 16.94 6.84 2.42
CA ALA A 42 15.56 6.41 2.18
C ALA A 42 15.44 5.58 0.90
N VAL A 43 14.54 4.57 0.92
CA VAL A 43 14.19 3.78 -0.27
C VAL A 43 13.12 4.51 -1.07
N ILE A 44 12.08 4.98 -0.38
CA ILE A 44 10.98 5.75 -0.97
C ILE A 44 11.23 7.23 -0.75
N LYS A 45 11.18 8.02 -1.82
CA LYS A 45 11.36 9.48 -1.78
C LYS A 45 10.02 10.15 -1.58
N ILE A 46 9.67 10.46 -0.33
CA ILE A 46 8.36 11.01 0.04
C ILE A 46 8.18 12.48 -0.33
N ALA A 47 6.92 12.90 -0.42
CA ALA A 47 6.51 14.23 -0.85
C ALA A 47 6.94 15.34 0.13
N SER A 48 6.91 15.09 1.44
CA SER A 48 7.38 16.03 2.46
C SER A 48 8.20 15.33 3.54
N LEU A 49 9.32 15.95 3.94
CA LEU A 49 10.18 15.46 5.02
C LEU A 49 9.95 16.18 6.36
N LYS A 50 9.26 17.33 6.34
CA LYS A 50 9.04 18.15 7.55
C LYS A 50 7.63 18.74 7.55
N PRO A 51 6.66 18.13 8.25
CA PRO A 51 6.71 16.77 8.82
C PRO A 51 6.77 15.69 7.75
N PRO A 52 7.27 14.49 8.06
CA PRO A 52 7.28 13.38 7.10
C PRO A 52 5.85 12.99 6.73
N THR A 53 5.47 13.26 5.48
CA THR A 53 4.11 13.07 4.98
C THR A 53 4.17 12.48 3.57
N LEU A 54 3.39 11.44 3.33
CA LEU A 54 3.31 10.75 2.06
C LEU A 54 2.24 11.37 1.17
N SER A 55 2.50 11.39 -0.13
CA SER A 55 1.47 11.50 -1.15
C SER A 55 0.76 10.14 -1.33
N PHE A 56 -0.30 10.10 -2.13
CA PHE A 56 -0.94 8.83 -2.49
C PHE A 56 0.03 7.92 -3.27
N MET A 57 0.83 8.48 -4.16
CA MET A 57 1.83 7.72 -4.92
C MET A 57 2.91 7.13 -4.00
N ASP A 58 3.38 7.89 -3.01
CA ASP A 58 4.31 7.38 -1.99
C ASP A 58 3.68 6.22 -1.19
N LEU A 59 2.38 6.35 -0.84
CA LEU A 59 1.63 5.30 -0.12
C LEU A 59 1.54 4.01 -0.95
N VAL A 60 1.27 4.12 -2.25
CA VAL A 60 1.24 2.98 -3.19
C VAL A 60 2.62 2.32 -3.30
N GLU A 61 3.70 3.09 -3.38
CA GLU A 61 5.06 2.52 -3.38
C GLU A 61 5.37 1.78 -2.08
N CYS A 62 4.99 2.36 -0.93
CA CYS A 62 5.14 1.69 0.37
C CYS A 62 4.32 0.40 0.45
N TRP A 63 3.11 0.36 -0.13
CA TRP A 63 2.28 -0.83 -0.24
C TRP A 63 2.97 -1.95 -1.02
N VAL A 64 3.52 -1.65 -2.20
CA VAL A 64 4.26 -2.63 -3.01
C VAL A 64 5.51 -3.11 -2.27
N LEU A 65 6.24 -2.18 -1.63
CA LEU A 65 7.43 -2.52 -0.84
C LEU A 65 7.08 -3.41 0.36
N ALA A 66 5.93 -3.21 1.00
CA ALA A 66 5.45 -4.09 2.07
C ALA A 66 5.25 -5.52 1.57
N GLY A 67 4.68 -5.69 0.37
CA GLY A 67 4.55 -6.99 -0.30
C GLY A 67 5.89 -7.67 -0.54
N LEU A 68 6.86 -6.90 -1.06
CA LEU A 68 8.23 -7.39 -1.31
C LEU A 68 8.95 -7.87 -0.03
N ARG A 69 8.60 -7.30 1.13
CA ARG A 69 9.25 -7.58 2.41
C ARG A 69 8.58 -8.66 3.26
N HIS A 70 7.34 -9.03 2.96
CA HIS A 70 6.52 -9.81 3.90
C HIS A 70 7.00 -11.26 4.13
N ARG A 71 7.74 -11.86 3.20
CA ARG A 71 8.17 -13.28 3.30
C ARG A 71 9.64 -13.55 3.01
N GLU A 72 10.37 -12.58 2.47
CA GLU A 72 11.72 -12.86 1.98
C GLU A 72 12.78 -12.05 2.71
N ARG A 73 13.91 -12.70 2.96
CA ARG A 73 15.10 -12.12 3.62
C ARG A 73 15.92 -11.24 2.66
N ILE A 74 15.26 -10.45 1.80
CA ILE A 74 15.97 -9.50 0.95
C ILE A 74 16.48 -8.37 1.83
N SER A 75 17.79 -8.15 1.86
CA SER A 75 18.36 -7.07 2.66
C SER A 75 17.98 -5.69 2.11
N MET A 76 17.77 -4.71 2.99
CA MET A 76 17.38 -3.35 2.58
C MET A 76 18.38 -2.67 1.62
N PRO A 77 19.70 -2.87 1.71
CA PRO A 77 20.62 -2.36 0.70
C PRO A 77 20.31 -2.85 -0.71
N LYS A 78 19.95 -4.14 -0.87
CA LYS A 78 19.60 -4.72 -2.17
C LYS A 78 18.26 -4.19 -2.70
N VAL A 79 17.24 -4.11 -1.82
CA VAL A 79 15.97 -3.49 -2.17
C VAL A 79 16.19 -2.05 -2.67
N ARG A 80 17.02 -1.29 -1.99
CA ARG A 80 17.36 0.09 -2.38
C ARG A 80 18.03 0.15 -3.74
N SER A 81 19.04 -0.69 -3.97
CA SER A 81 19.74 -0.76 -5.27
C SER A 81 18.77 -1.10 -6.39
N ALA A 82 17.88 -2.09 -6.20
CA ALA A 82 16.89 -2.48 -7.19
C ALA A 82 15.89 -1.35 -7.49
N VAL A 83 15.38 -0.66 -6.45
CA VAL A 83 14.48 0.50 -6.63
C VAL A 83 15.20 1.66 -7.34
N ASP A 84 16.47 1.92 -7.02
CA ASP A 84 17.24 2.97 -7.70
C ASP A 84 17.47 2.62 -9.18
N THR A 85 17.73 1.35 -9.51
CA THR A 85 17.82 0.87 -10.92
C THR A 85 16.50 1.07 -11.66
N LEU A 86 15.37 0.71 -11.05
CA LEU A 86 14.03 0.96 -11.63
C LEU A 86 13.77 2.45 -11.86
N ARG A 87 14.14 3.28 -10.89
CA ARG A 87 13.98 4.75 -10.96
C ARG A 87 14.73 5.35 -12.14
N LEU A 88 15.95 4.88 -12.37
CA LEU A 88 16.76 5.32 -13.52
C LEU A 88 16.18 4.78 -14.83
N LYS A 89 15.83 3.49 -14.90
CA LYS A 89 15.33 2.86 -16.12
C LYS A 89 14.03 3.50 -16.62
N TYR A 90 13.08 3.75 -15.70
CA TYR A 90 11.78 4.32 -16.06
C TYR A 90 11.75 5.85 -16.00
N ASN A 91 12.85 6.49 -15.59
CA ASN A 91 12.91 7.93 -15.34
C ASN A 91 11.72 8.42 -14.51
N SER A 92 11.35 7.63 -13.50
CA SER A 92 10.18 7.85 -12.65
C SER A 92 10.58 8.17 -11.22
N ARG A 93 9.81 9.07 -10.59
CA ARG A 93 9.92 9.33 -9.16
C ARG A 93 9.35 8.17 -8.33
N HIS A 94 8.31 7.50 -8.85
CA HIS A 94 7.55 6.45 -8.18
C HIS A 94 7.58 5.13 -8.97
N PRO A 95 8.77 4.51 -9.17
CA PRO A 95 8.93 3.37 -10.06
C PRO A 95 8.11 2.14 -9.64
N LEU A 96 7.83 1.95 -8.35
CA LEU A 96 7.03 0.81 -7.86
C LEU A 96 5.52 1.03 -8.05
N ALA A 97 5.07 2.28 -8.23
CA ALA A 97 3.68 2.62 -8.45
C ALA A 97 3.32 2.72 -9.95
N GLU A 98 4.31 2.73 -10.85
CA GLU A 98 4.09 2.78 -12.30
C GLU A 98 3.55 1.46 -12.85
N LYS A 99 2.84 1.55 -14.00
CA LYS A 99 2.32 0.36 -14.69
C LYS A 99 3.44 -0.53 -15.23
N GLU A 100 4.54 0.05 -15.65
CA GLU A 100 5.73 -0.64 -16.14
C GLU A 100 6.33 -1.58 -15.10
N PHE A 101 6.12 -1.31 -13.81
CA PHE A 101 6.52 -2.24 -12.75
C PHE A 101 5.74 -3.56 -12.81
N GLU A 102 4.49 -3.55 -13.20
CA GLU A 102 3.65 -4.75 -13.34
C GLU A 102 4.11 -5.65 -14.50
N THR A 103 4.63 -5.06 -15.58
CA THR A 103 5.06 -5.78 -16.76
C THR A 103 6.51 -6.27 -16.65
N ASP A 104 7.47 -5.36 -16.67
CA ASP A 104 8.90 -5.68 -16.76
C ASP A 104 9.65 -5.44 -15.44
N GLY A 105 9.08 -4.60 -14.55
CA GLY A 105 9.75 -4.13 -13.36
C GLY A 105 9.92 -5.19 -12.30
N ILE A 106 8.99 -6.13 -12.18
CA ILE A 106 9.08 -7.25 -11.23
C ILE A 106 10.31 -8.10 -11.54
N ASP A 107 10.51 -8.46 -12.80
CA ASP A 107 11.67 -9.28 -13.23
C ASP A 107 12.97 -8.53 -13.03
N LEU A 108 13.00 -7.26 -13.38
CA LEU A 108 14.16 -6.41 -13.16
C LEU A 108 14.47 -6.28 -11.66
N PHE A 109 13.43 -6.02 -10.82
CA PHE A 109 13.60 -5.95 -9.38
C PHE A 109 14.13 -7.25 -8.80
N ILE A 110 13.57 -8.39 -9.16
CA ILE A 110 14.00 -9.71 -8.71
C ILE A 110 15.45 -9.94 -9.11
N ARG A 111 15.81 -9.67 -10.36
CA ARG A 111 17.17 -9.82 -10.86
C ARG A 111 18.15 -8.95 -10.06
N GLU A 112 17.89 -7.65 -9.93
CA GLU A 112 18.79 -6.72 -9.23
C GLU A 112 18.90 -7.02 -7.73
N ALA A 113 17.77 -7.35 -7.08
CA ALA A 113 17.77 -7.67 -5.66
C ALA A 113 18.45 -9.00 -5.33
N MET A 114 18.56 -9.91 -6.30
CA MET A 114 19.01 -11.29 -6.10
C MET A 114 20.35 -11.65 -6.73
N VAL A 115 20.97 -10.77 -7.52
CA VAL A 115 22.28 -10.99 -8.20
C VAL A 115 23.39 -11.54 -7.30
N LEU A 116 23.29 -11.35 -5.97
CA LEU A 116 24.34 -11.76 -5.01
C LEU A 116 23.87 -12.83 -4.00
N VAL A 117 22.73 -13.47 -4.23
CA VAL A 117 22.24 -14.57 -3.37
C VAL A 117 21.82 -15.72 -4.27
N ASN A 118 22.32 -16.93 -4.02
CA ASN A 118 21.78 -18.17 -4.60
C ASN A 118 20.35 -18.40 -4.08
N VAL A 119 19.41 -17.55 -4.48
CA VAL A 119 18.00 -17.71 -4.15
C VAL A 119 17.43 -18.78 -5.08
N SER A 120 16.84 -19.80 -4.50
CA SER A 120 16.24 -20.88 -5.27
C SER A 120 15.14 -20.34 -6.20
N ARG A 121 14.92 -20.99 -7.34
CA ARG A 121 13.83 -20.63 -8.27
C ARG A 121 12.48 -20.59 -7.55
N SER A 122 12.25 -21.47 -6.59
CA SER A 122 11.03 -21.49 -5.78
C SER A 122 10.82 -20.20 -4.98
N ALA A 123 11.87 -19.62 -4.39
CA ALA A 123 11.77 -18.35 -3.68
C ALA A 123 11.47 -17.16 -4.62
N GLN A 124 12.00 -17.18 -5.84
CA GLN A 124 11.68 -16.16 -6.85
C GLN A 124 10.20 -16.19 -7.25
N PHE A 125 9.61 -17.39 -7.43
CA PHE A 125 8.18 -17.54 -7.69
C PHE A 125 7.32 -17.02 -6.53
N VAL A 126 7.68 -17.33 -5.28
CA VAL A 126 6.96 -16.84 -4.09
C VAL A 126 6.97 -15.32 -4.01
N ILE A 127 8.10 -14.67 -4.31
CA ILE A 127 8.19 -13.21 -4.32
C ILE A 127 7.28 -12.64 -5.40
N ARG A 128 7.33 -13.19 -6.61
CA ARG A 128 6.48 -12.76 -7.72
C ARG A 128 5.00 -12.84 -7.35
N ASP A 129 4.53 -13.98 -6.84
CA ASP A 129 3.13 -14.18 -6.45
C ASP A 129 2.67 -13.16 -5.41
N VAL A 130 3.52 -12.87 -4.40
CA VAL A 130 3.18 -11.89 -3.36
C VAL A 130 3.13 -10.48 -3.94
N VAL A 131 4.07 -10.09 -4.80
CA VAL A 131 4.08 -8.78 -5.44
C VAL A 131 2.87 -8.61 -6.35
N GLU A 132 2.57 -9.59 -7.20
CA GLU A 132 1.40 -9.58 -8.07
C GLU A 132 0.10 -9.48 -7.27
N ALA A 133 -0.01 -10.18 -6.13
CA ALA A 133 -1.16 -10.06 -5.24
C ALA A 133 -1.33 -8.62 -4.70
N HIS A 134 -0.23 -7.90 -4.41
CA HIS A 134 -0.29 -6.50 -3.99
C HIS A 134 -0.65 -5.57 -5.17
N LEU A 135 -0.08 -5.81 -6.35
CA LEU A 135 -0.37 -5.01 -7.55
C LEU A 135 -1.83 -5.11 -7.98
N ARG A 136 -2.45 -6.31 -7.90
CA ARG A 136 -3.90 -6.49 -8.16
C ARG A 136 -4.81 -5.70 -7.21
N ARG A 137 -4.28 -5.17 -6.12
CA ARG A 137 -5.00 -4.29 -5.17
C ARG A 137 -4.90 -2.81 -5.55
N ILE A 138 -4.15 -2.48 -6.58
CA ILE A 138 -4.03 -1.13 -7.12
C ILE A 138 -4.96 -1.03 -8.33
N GLU A 139 -5.86 -0.06 -8.33
CA GLU A 139 -6.64 0.31 -9.50
C GLU A 139 -5.95 1.48 -10.19
N ARG A 140 -5.94 1.43 -11.52
CA ARG A 140 -5.30 2.46 -12.35
C ARG A 140 -6.35 3.15 -13.21
N ASP A 141 -6.12 4.41 -13.50
CA ASP A 141 -6.91 5.16 -14.46
C ASP A 141 -6.51 4.83 -15.92
N ASP A 142 -7.19 5.46 -16.87
CA ASP A 142 -6.97 5.25 -18.31
C ASP A 142 -5.55 5.66 -18.76
N THR A 143 -4.85 6.45 -17.97
CA THR A 143 -3.46 6.85 -18.21
C THR A 143 -2.44 5.87 -17.62
N GLY A 144 -2.91 4.85 -16.90
CA GLY A 144 -2.08 3.86 -16.21
C GLY A 144 -1.60 4.31 -14.81
N LEU A 145 -2.08 5.45 -14.31
CA LEU A 145 -1.72 5.95 -12.98
C LEU A 145 -2.54 5.24 -11.89
N ALA A 146 -1.88 4.90 -10.78
CA ALA A 146 -2.58 4.41 -9.61
C ALA A 146 -3.55 5.47 -9.09
N CYS A 147 -4.85 5.15 -9.03
CA CYS A 147 -5.90 6.05 -8.57
C CYS A 147 -6.63 5.55 -7.32
N ARG A 148 -6.61 4.23 -7.05
CA ARG A 148 -7.19 3.62 -5.85
C ARG A 148 -6.34 2.48 -5.34
N LEU A 149 -6.30 2.35 -4.01
CA LEU A 149 -5.66 1.24 -3.32
C LEU A 149 -6.69 0.48 -2.48
N PHE A 150 -6.71 -0.85 -2.60
CA PHE A 150 -7.60 -1.74 -1.85
C PHE A 150 -6.77 -2.57 -0.86
N PRO A 151 -6.55 -2.13 0.38
CA PRO A 151 -5.78 -2.89 1.35
C PRO A 151 -6.43 -4.25 1.63
N PHE A 152 -5.61 -5.24 2.04
CA PHE A 152 -6.16 -6.54 2.43
C PHE A 152 -6.96 -6.40 3.72
N THR A 153 -8.13 -7.03 3.76
CA THR A 153 -8.91 -7.17 5.00
C THR A 153 -8.46 -8.43 5.76
N THR A 154 -8.46 -8.37 7.08
CA THR A 154 -7.91 -9.45 7.95
C THR A 154 -8.63 -10.79 7.84
N SER A 155 -9.88 -10.80 7.39
CA SER A 155 -10.61 -12.05 7.14
C SER A 155 -10.05 -12.88 5.97
N ALA A 156 -9.06 -12.37 5.27
CA ALA A 156 -8.31 -13.12 4.27
C ALA A 156 -7.31 -14.13 4.89
N GLN A 157 -7.74 -14.92 5.87
CA GLN A 157 -7.16 -16.25 6.16
C GLN A 157 -7.47 -17.24 5.03
N SER A 158 -8.15 -16.79 3.99
CA SER A 158 -8.32 -17.53 2.74
C SER A 158 -6.97 -17.89 2.15
N LYS A 159 -6.83 -19.14 1.71
CA LYS A 159 -5.62 -19.72 1.10
C LYS A 159 -5.11 -18.96 -0.12
N SER A 160 -5.89 -17.99 -0.67
CA SER A 160 -5.50 -17.06 -1.71
C SER A 160 -5.79 -15.62 -1.29
N LYS A 161 -4.76 -14.86 -0.92
CA LYS A 161 -4.86 -13.40 -0.73
C LYS A 161 -5.24 -12.66 -2.03
N VAL A 162 -5.05 -13.31 -3.16
CA VAL A 162 -5.29 -12.76 -4.49
C VAL A 162 -6.76 -12.44 -4.71
N ASP A 163 -7.67 -13.32 -4.24
CA ASP A 163 -9.12 -13.22 -4.47
C ASP A 163 -9.89 -12.60 -3.30
N ALA A 164 -9.17 -12.03 -2.31
CA ALA A 164 -9.81 -11.37 -1.18
C ALA A 164 -10.71 -10.21 -1.63
N PRO A 165 -11.93 -10.08 -1.07
CA PRO A 165 -12.85 -9.02 -1.48
C PRO A 165 -12.24 -7.63 -1.33
N LYS A 166 -12.48 -6.75 -2.32
CA LYS A 166 -12.07 -5.34 -2.31
C LYS A 166 -13.12 -4.51 -1.57
N ILE A 167 -13.21 -4.63 -0.25
CA ILE A 167 -14.26 -3.98 0.57
C ILE A 167 -13.86 -2.58 1.03
N ILE A 168 -12.59 -2.39 1.34
CA ILE A 168 -12.04 -1.10 1.77
C ILE A 168 -11.26 -0.50 0.61
N VAL A 169 -11.41 0.80 0.41
CA VAL A 169 -10.69 1.57 -0.60
C VAL A 169 -10.06 2.81 0.02
N ILE A 170 -8.86 3.12 -0.42
CA ILE A 170 -8.18 4.40 -0.21
C ILE A 170 -8.16 5.10 -1.57
N ASP A 171 -8.91 6.19 -1.69
CA ASP A 171 -9.02 7.02 -2.89
C ASP A 171 -8.74 8.47 -2.48
N PRO A 172 -7.70 9.14 -3.00
CA PRO A 172 -7.35 10.51 -2.60
C PRO A 172 -8.46 11.52 -2.87
N LEU A 173 -9.40 11.21 -3.77
CA LEU A 173 -10.53 12.07 -4.11
C LEU A 173 -11.76 11.84 -3.20
N ILE A 174 -11.74 10.81 -2.35
CA ILE A 174 -12.85 10.47 -1.45
C ILE A 174 -12.40 10.62 0.00
N SER A 175 -13.15 11.37 0.80
CA SER A 175 -12.91 11.55 2.24
C SER A 175 -11.45 11.93 2.57
N PHE A 176 -10.80 12.72 1.71
CA PHE A 176 -9.40 13.15 1.84
C PHE A 176 -8.41 11.97 1.89
N GLY A 177 -8.68 10.91 1.15
CA GLY A 177 -7.83 9.72 1.09
C GLY A 177 -7.93 8.81 2.33
N ARG A 178 -8.86 9.06 3.24
CA ARG A 178 -9.09 8.14 4.36
C ARG A 178 -9.73 6.84 3.86
N PRO A 179 -9.42 5.69 4.50
CA PRO A 179 -10.03 4.42 4.13
C PRO A 179 -11.56 4.46 4.31
N VAL A 180 -12.27 4.06 3.27
CA VAL A 180 -13.75 4.03 3.25
C VAL A 180 -14.25 2.68 2.76
N LEU A 181 -15.51 2.36 3.04
CA LEU A 181 -16.19 1.24 2.39
C LEU A 181 -16.32 1.52 0.89
N ARG A 182 -15.94 0.56 0.07
CA ARG A 182 -15.98 0.65 -1.39
C ARG A 182 -17.37 1.08 -1.89
N GLY A 183 -17.38 2.06 -2.79
CA GLY A 183 -18.61 2.64 -3.35
C GLY A 183 -19.35 3.58 -2.43
N THR A 184 -18.70 4.04 -1.36
CA THR A 184 -19.28 5.02 -0.41
C THR A 184 -18.20 6.01 0.05
N ALA A 185 -18.59 7.02 0.84
CA ALA A 185 -17.70 7.90 1.60
C ALA A 185 -17.64 7.54 3.10
N ILE A 186 -18.12 6.34 3.49
CA ILE A 186 -18.21 5.92 4.90
C ILE A 186 -16.81 5.50 5.37
N CYS A 187 -16.20 6.30 6.23
CA CYS A 187 -14.88 6.01 6.78
C CYS A 187 -14.93 4.78 7.70
N THR A 188 -13.96 3.88 7.54
CA THR A 188 -13.83 2.68 8.37
C THR A 188 -13.62 3.02 9.84
N SER A 189 -12.88 4.10 10.13
CA SER A 189 -12.64 4.61 11.48
C SER A 189 -13.91 5.06 12.19
N VAL A 190 -14.91 5.60 11.47
CA VAL A 190 -16.21 5.98 12.03
C VAL A 190 -16.97 4.74 12.47
N LEU A 191 -17.02 3.70 11.63
CA LEU A 191 -17.66 2.43 11.96
C LEU A 191 -17.02 1.76 13.19
N ALA A 192 -15.69 1.74 13.23
CA ALA A 192 -14.96 1.18 14.35
C ALA A 192 -15.16 1.98 15.65
N SER A 193 -15.21 3.31 15.56
CA SER A 193 -15.47 4.17 16.72
C SER A 193 -16.87 3.98 17.27
N ARG A 194 -17.89 3.95 16.42
CA ARG A 194 -19.28 3.72 16.79
C ARG A 194 -19.48 2.34 17.42
N HIS A 195 -18.87 1.33 16.85
CA HIS A 195 -18.91 -0.03 17.40
C HIS A 195 -18.26 -0.11 18.80
N ARG A 196 -17.15 0.59 19.02
CA ARG A 196 -16.54 0.71 20.36
C ARG A 196 -17.45 1.47 21.34
N GLY A 197 -18.25 2.41 20.84
CA GLY A 197 -19.25 3.14 21.61
C GLY A 197 -20.51 2.34 21.95
N GLY A 198 -20.62 1.07 21.48
CA GLY A 198 -21.72 0.18 21.82
C GLY A 198 -22.68 -0.13 20.66
N ASP A 199 -22.53 0.50 19.48
CA ASP A 199 -23.37 0.19 18.32
C ASP A 199 -23.12 -1.24 17.82
N SER A 200 -24.19 -2.00 17.60
CA SER A 200 -24.09 -3.34 17.07
C SER A 200 -23.84 -3.35 15.56
N ILE A 201 -23.15 -4.37 15.04
CA ILE A 201 -22.93 -4.55 13.60
C ILE A 201 -24.27 -4.55 12.82
N PRO A 202 -25.34 -5.28 13.27
CA PRO A 202 -26.62 -5.22 12.59
C PRO A 202 -27.27 -3.83 12.57
N SER A 203 -27.10 -3.03 13.62
CA SER A 203 -27.60 -1.65 13.67
C SER A 203 -26.88 -0.76 12.67
N LEU A 204 -25.56 -0.78 12.67
CA LEU A 204 -24.74 -0.05 11.71
C LEU A 204 -25.02 -0.46 10.27
N ALA A 205 -25.20 -1.75 10.01
CA ALA A 205 -25.53 -2.26 8.68
C ALA A 205 -26.86 -1.71 8.15
N ARG A 206 -27.90 -1.64 9.00
CA ARG A 206 -29.20 -1.05 8.63
C ARG A 206 -29.10 0.45 8.40
N GLU A 207 -28.43 1.17 9.29
CA GLU A 207 -28.31 2.62 9.23
C GLU A 207 -27.57 3.09 7.99
N TYR A 208 -26.46 2.42 7.67
CA TYR A 208 -25.62 2.77 6.50
C TYR A 208 -26.08 2.08 5.19
N GLY A 209 -27.11 1.24 5.22
CA GLY A 209 -27.59 0.50 4.04
C GLY A 209 -26.55 -0.46 3.47
N ARG A 210 -25.72 -1.09 4.35
CA ARG A 210 -24.61 -1.96 3.95
C ARG A 210 -24.78 -3.38 4.51
N LYS A 211 -24.10 -4.35 3.88
CA LYS A 211 -24.10 -5.73 4.39
C LYS A 211 -23.34 -5.82 5.71
N GLN A 212 -23.85 -6.62 6.65
CA GLN A 212 -23.18 -6.82 7.94
C GLN A 212 -21.72 -7.29 7.79
N ILE A 213 -21.43 -8.09 6.77
CA ILE A 213 -20.08 -8.58 6.51
C ILE A 213 -19.13 -7.43 6.13
N GLU A 214 -19.58 -6.40 5.40
CA GLU A 214 -18.78 -5.24 5.05
C GLU A 214 -18.45 -4.39 6.27
N ILE A 215 -19.48 -4.15 7.12
CA ILE A 215 -19.31 -3.44 8.40
C ILE A 215 -18.32 -4.19 9.30
N LYS A 216 -18.54 -5.51 9.46
CA LYS A 216 -17.66 -6.37 10.28
C LYS A 216 -16.21 -6.29 9.80
N GLN A 217 -15.96 -6.44 8.49
CA GLN A 217 -14.62 -6.40 7.93
C GLN A 217 -13.95 -5.03 8.07
N ALA A 218 -14.69 -3.93 7.95
CA ALA A 218 -14.15 -2.60 8.19
C ALA A 218 -13.71 -2.40 9.65
N ILE A 219 -14.52 -2.87 10.60
CA ILE A 219 -14.19 -2.81 12.03
C ILE A 219 -12.97 -3.68 12.36
N GLU A 220 -12.93 -4.91 11.85
CA GLU A 220 -11.82 -5.83 12.05
C GLU A 220 -10.52 -5.28 11.45
N TRP A 221 -10.59 -4.68 10.27
CA TRP A 221 -9.45 -4.04 9.62
C TRP A 221 -8.87 -2.89 10.47
N GLU A 222 -9.71 -2.00 11.00
CA GLU A 222 -9.29 -0.93 11.90
C GLU A 222 -8.65 -1.45 13.19
N ARG A 223 -9.15 -2.57 13.73
CA ARG A 223 -8.58 -3.21 14.94
C ARG A 223 -7.21 -3.83 14.69
N ALA A 224 -6.99 -4.39 13.52
CA ALA A 224 -5.70 -4.98 13.15
C ALA A 224 -4.65 -3.91 12.81
N ALA A 225 -5.10 -2.69 12.49
CA ALA A 225 -4.28 -1.53 12.18
C ALA A 225 -3.94 -0.69 13.43
N ALA A 226 -4.54 -0.97 14.57
CA ALA A 226 -4.28 -0.30 15.85
C ALA A 226 -3.14 -0.97 16.59
#